data_bed86f84b8c28a47eb432bd3f63f5ff2
#
_entry.id   bed86f84b8c28a47eb432bd3f63f5ff2
#
_cell.length_a   1.000
_cell.length_b   1.000
_cell.length_c   1.000
_cell.angle_alpha   90.00
_cell.angle_beta   90.00
_cell.angle_gamma   90.00
#
_symmetry.space_group_name_H-M   'P 1'
#
loop_
_entity.id
_entity.type
_entity.pdbx_description
1 polymer ?
#
loop_
_entity_poly.entity_id
_entity_poly.type
_entity_poly.pdbx_seq_one_letter_code
_entity_poly.pdbx_strand_id
1 'polypeptide(L)'
;YCISGRIGWRLRGSGQLCLGPGEFFLSMMDAWAGAEITLPTGACEGLALSIDLRQLTDHPPEPLAGASITGELLREKFCGEGVGPVLVGDEILQPIFQAFYRAPEETRTAWRRVKVLELLLVLSRMEARREKHVTEHRSQQTEIVRQIHEQLIGSLEQRCSIDALSRQYLMNPTTLKNAFKEMYGTS
;
A
#
# COMPACT_ATOMS: atom_id res chain seq x y z
N TYR A 1 5.37 0.01 -2.69
CA TYR A 1 5.15 1.44 -2.48
C TYR A 1 4.62 2.08 -3.74
N CYS A 2 3.54 2.83 -3.63
CA CYS A 2 2.96 3.57 -4.75
C CYS A 2 3.49 5.01 -4.76
N ILE A 3 3.95 5.47 -5.94
CA ILE A 3 4.43 6.84 -6.13
C ILE A 3 3.33 7.72 -6.70
N SER A 4 2.66 7.23 -7.74
CA SER A 4 1.58 7.96 -8.40
C SER A 4 0.53 7.01 -8.95
N GLY A 5 -0.69 7.50 -9.16
CA GLY A 5 -1.82 6.67 -9.57
C GLY A 5 -2.34 5.79 -8.44
N ARG A 6 -3.08 4.72 -8.82
CA ARG A 6 -3.61 3.73 -7.88
C ARG A 6 -3.58 2.34 -8.48
N ILE A 7 -3.32 1.35 -7.63
CA ILE A 7 -3.36 -0.06 -7.99
C ILE A 7 -4.16 -0.83 -6.96
N GLY A 8 -5.02 -1.73 -7.41
CA GLY A 8 -5.82 -2.59 -6.55
C GLY A 8 -5.59 -4.06 -6.87
N TRP A 9 -5.69 -4.89 -5.86
CA TRP A 9 -5.67 -6.35 -5.97
C TRP A 9 -6.94 -6.91 -5.37
N ARG A 10 -7.66 -7.73 -6.15
CA ARG A 10 -8.81 -8.49 -5.68
C ARG A 10 -8.37 -9.91 -5.40
N LEU A 11 -8.36 -10.27 -4.14
CA LEU A 11 -8.03 -11.62 -3.67
C LEU A 11 -9.29 -12.47 -3.65
N ARG A 12 -9.23 -13.72 -4.10
CA ARG A 12 -10.35 -14.65 -4.02
C ARG A 12 -10.71 -14.93 -2.56
N GLY A 13 -11.89 -14.48 -2.15
CA GLY A 13 -12.43 -14.75 -0.81
C GLY A 13 -11.95 -13.81 0.32
N SER A 14 -11.04 -12.86 0.08
CA SER A 14 -10.40 -12.07 1.13
C SER A 14 -10.52 -10.55 0.97
N GLY A 15 -11.43 -10.07 0.10
CA GLY A 15 -11.60 -8.63 -0.10
C GLY A 15 -10.66 -8.02 -1.15
N GLN A 16 -10.57 -6.72 -1.14
CA GLN A 16 -9.76 -5.94 -2.08
C GLN A 16 -8.72 -5.12 -1.30
N LEU A 17 -7.48 -5.15 -1.74
CA LEU A 17 -6.44 -4.25 -1.29
C LEU A 17 -6.22 -3.17 -2.35
N CYS A 18 -6.11 -1.92 -1.94
CA CYS A 18 -5.83 -0.80 -2.85
C CYS A 18 -4.68 0.03 -2.30
N LEU A 19 -3.78 0.42 -3.17
CA LEU A 19 -2.62 1.25 -2.86
C LEU A 19 -2.70 2.56 -3.62
N GLY A 20 -2.56 3.66 -2.91
CA GLY A 20 -2.47 5.02 -3.45
C GLY A 20 -1.12 5.68 -3.21
N PRO A 21 -0.93 6.92 -3.68
CA PRO A 21 0.34 7.63 -3.54
C PRO A 21 0.80 7.74 -2.08
N GLY A 22 2.05 7.40 -1.82
CA GLY A 22 2.64 7.42 -0.48
C GLY A 22 2.35 6.18 0.36
N GLU A 23 1.51 5.26 -0.12
CA GLU A 23 1.15 4.03 0.58
C GLU A 23 2.04 2.86 0.16
N PHE A 24 2.19 1.91 1.07
CA PHE A 24 2.91 0.66 0.84
C PHE A 24 2.33 -0.47 1.68
N PHE A 25 2.66 -1.69 1.36
CA PHE A 25 2.40 -2.86 2.19
C PHE A 25 3.52 -3.89 2.02
N LEU A 26 3.60 -4.82 2.95
CA LEU A 26 4.44 -6.00 2.83
C LEU A 26 3.55 -7.24 2.76
N SER A 27 3.97 -8.20 1.95
CA SER A 27 3.24 -9.46 1.77
C SER A 27 4.18 -10.60 1.45
N MET A 28 3.71 -11.81 1.70
CA MET A 28 4.33 -13.01 1.14
C MET A 28 4.01 -13.08 -0.36
N MET A 29 4.95 -13.56 -1.18
CA MET A 29 4.76 -13.60 -2.64
C MET A 29 3.63 -14.53 -3.08
N ASP A 30 3.43 -15.63 -2.38
CA ASP A 30 2.38 -16.62 -2.64
C ASP A 30 0.96 -16.12 -2.31
N ALA A 31 0.86 -15.10 -1.46
CA ALA A 31 -0.42 -14.49 -1.10
C ALA A 31 -1.17 -13.86 -2.28
N TRP A 32 -0.47 -13.58 -3.38
CA TRP A 32 -1.03 -12.96 -4.60
C TRP A 32 -1.38 -13.95 -5.70
N ALA A 33 -1.27 -15.26 -5.46
CA ALA A 33 -1.57 -16.26 -6.46
C ALA A 33 -3.03 -16.15 -6.91
N GLY A 34 -3.23 -15.80 -8.18
CA GLY A 34 -4.57 -15.64 -8.79
C GLY A 34 -5.31 -14.36 -8.39
N ALA A 35 -4.63 -13.37 -7.84
CA ALA A 35 -5.21 -12.04 -7.62
C ALA A 35 -5.47 -11.32 -8.95
N GLU A 36 -6.61 -10.66 -9.05
CA GLU A 36 -6.94 -9.77 -10.17
C GLU A 36 -6.40 -8.37 -9.88
N ILE A 37 -5.65 -7.80 -10.84
CA ILE A 37 -5.10 -6.45 -10.71
C ILE A 37 -6.05 -5.46 -11.36
N THR A 38 -6.31 -4.34 -10.69
CA THR A 38 -7.11 -3.22 -11.19
C THR A 38 -6.30 -1.91 -11.09
N LEU A 39 -6.54 -1.02 -12.05
CA LEU A 39 -5.94 0.32 -12.09
C LEU A 39 -7.05 1.37 -12.10
N PRO A 40 -7.59 1.75 -10.93
CA PRO A 40 -8.74 2.65 -10.84
C PRO A 40 -8.52 4.02 -11.52
N THR A 41 -7.28 4.50 -11.57
CA THR A 41 -6.90 5.76 -12.20
C THR A 41 -6.29 5.58 -13.60
N GLY A 42 -6.40 4.39 -14.19
CA GLY A 42 -5.86 4.05 -15.50
C GLY A 42 -4.35 3.73 -15.51
N ALA A 43 -3.60 4.20 -14.52
CA ALA A 43 -2.16 3.96 -14.40
C ALA A 43 -1.73 3.93 -12.93
N CYS A 44 -0.60 3.28 -12.68
CA CYS A 44 0.10 3.30 -11.40
C CYS A 44 1.60 3.24 -11.64
N GLU A 45 2.33 4.08 -10.93
CA GLU A 45 3.78 4.03 -10.86
C GLU A 45 4.19 3.71 -9.42
N GLY A 46 5.10 2.77 -9.25
CA GLY A 46 5.49 2.34 -7.91
C GLY A 46 6.78 1.55 -7.90
N LEU A 47 7.17 1.14 -6.70
CA LEU A 47 8.35 0.33 -6.43
C LEU A 47 7.91 -1.00 -5.79
N ALA A 48 8.39 -2.10 -6.35
CA ALA A 48 8.31 -3.42 -5.73
C ALA A 48 9.71 -3.90 -5.37
N LEU A 49 9.87 -4.37 -4.14
CA LEU A 49 11.10 -4.97 -3.62
C LEU A 49 10.79 -6.38 -3.15
N SER A 50 11.59 -7.35 -3.56
CA SER A 50 11.51 -8.72 -3.07
C SER A 50 12.70 -9.00 -2.18
N ILE A 51 12.45 -9.56 -1.00
CA ILE A 51 13.47 -9.89 0.00
C ILE A 51 13.35 -11.37 0.31
N ASP A 52 14.47 -12.09 0.19
CA ASP A 52 14.57 -13.47 0.66
C ASP A 52 14.72 -13.46 2.19
N LEU A 53 13.64 -13.83 2.88
CA LEU A 53 13.57 -13.80 4.33
C LEU A 53 14.47 -14.83 4.98
N ARG A 54 14.71 -15.99 4.33
CA ARG A 54 15.65 -17.01 4.84
C ARG A 54 17.07 -16.50 4.74
N GLN A 55 17.44 -15.99 3.57
CA GLN A 55 18.78 -15.43 3.37
C GLN A 55 19.04 -14.24 4.32
N LEU A 56 18.04 -13.41 4.58
CA LEU A 56 18.17 -12.32 5.56
C LEU A 56 18.43 -12.84 6.97
N THR A 57 17.84 -13.98 7.36
CA THR A 57 18.01 -14.59 8.68
C THR A 57 19.35 -15.33 8.79
N ASP A 58 19.63 -16.20 7.82
CA ASP A 58 20.79 -17.12 7.87
C ASP A 58 22.11 -16.40 7.54
N HIS A 59 22.04 -15.41 6.65
CA HIS A 59 23.21 -14.67 6.15
C HIS A 59 22.89 -13.16 6.10
N PRO A 60 22.70 -12.50 7.26
CA PRO A 60 22.40 -11.07 7.28
C PRO A 60 23.55 -10.28 6.66
N PRO A 61 23.25 -9.21 5.90
CA PRO A 61 24.27 -8.31 5.41
C PRO A 61 25.15 -7.77 6.57
N GLU A 62 26.48 -7.70 6.37
CA GLU A 62 27.42 -7.25 7.39
C GLU A 62 26.99 -5.96 8.12
N PRO A 63 26.52 -4.90 7.43
CA PRO A 63 26.05 -3.69 8.10
C PRO A 63 24.84 -3.88 9.01
N LEU A 64 24.09 -4.98 8.86
CA LEU A 64 22.95 -5.33 9.70
C LEU A 64 23.32 -6.39 10.77
N ALA A 65 24.55 -6.89 10.77
CA ALA A 65 25.02 -7.82 11.79
C ALA A 65 24.89 -7.18 13.18
N GLY A 66 24.21 -7.85 14.09
CA GLY A 66 23.92 -7.33 15.43
C GLY A 66 22.68 -6.43 15.56
N ALA A 67 22.00 -6.08 14.45
CA ALA A 67 20.74 -5.32 14.50
C ALA A 67 19.53 -6.19 14.84
N SER A 68 19.70 -7.52 14.99
CA SER A 68 18.64 -8.51 15.28
C SER A 68 17.45 -8.44 14.30
N ILE A 69 17.73 -8.14 13.03
CA ILE A 69 16.72 -8.07 11.97
C ILE A 69 16.66 -9.43 11.28
N THR A 70 15.57 -10.16 11.50
CA THR A 70 15.35 -11.47 10.88
C THR A 70 14.15 -11.45 9.94
N GLY A 71 14.07 -12.42 9.05
CA GLY A 71 12.93 -12.61 8.17
C GLY A 71 11.65 -12.89 8.95
N GLU A 72 11.75 -13.66 10.05
CA GLU A 72 10.63 -13.95 10.96
C GLU A 72 10.08 -12.67 11.58
N LEU A 73 10.95 -11.79 12.08
CA LEU A 73 10.55 -10.51 12.66
C LEU A 73 9.75 -9.68 11.66
N LEU A 74 10.21 -9.57 10.42
CA LEU A 74 9.50 -8.81 9.38
C LEU A 74 8.18 -9.47 8.97
N ARG A 75 8.18 -10.80 8.86
CA ARG A 75 6.97 -11.56 8.53
C ARG A 75 5.88 -11.40 9.57
N GLU A 76 6.21 -11.64 10.84
CA GLU A 76 5.25 -11.51 11.95
C GLU A 76 4.72 -10.10 12.08
N LYS A 77 5.59 -9.13 11.91
CA LYS A 77 5.26 -7.72 12.10
C LYS A 77 4.38 -7.16 10.99
N PHE A 78 4.62 -7.53 9.74
CA PHE A 78 4.00 -6.90 8.57
C PHE A 78 3.12 -7.81 7.72
N CYS A 79 3.40 -9.10 7.62
CA CYS A 79 2.71 -9.98 6.68
C CYS A 79 1.60 -10.81 7.33
N GLY A 80 1.70 -11.10 8.64
CA GLY A 80 0.75 -11.98 9.30
C GLY A 80 0.62 -13.33 8.58
N GLU A 81 -0.59 -13.70 8.19
CA GLU A 81 -0.88 -14.94 7.45
C GLU A 81 -0.71 -14.80 5.92
N GLY A 82 -0.19 -13.68 5.41
CA GLY A 82 0.08 -13.55 3.96
C GLY A 82 0.20 -12.11 3.48
N VAL A 83 -0.85 -11.31 3.59
CA VAL A 83 -0.87 -9.91 3.18
C VAL A 83 -1.02 -9.03 4.40
N GLY A 84 -0.07 -8.14 4.60
CA GLY A 84 -0.14 -7.14 5.65
C GLY A 84 -1.08 -5.98 5.34
N PRO A 85 -1.32 -5.12 6.33
CA PRO A 85 -2.10 -3.91 6.14
C PRO A 85 -1.40 -2.95 5.16
N VAL A 86 -2.19 -2.09 4.51
CA VAL A 86 -1.65 -0.93 3.82
C VAL A 86 -1.19 0.08 4.86
N LEU A 87 0.02 0.55 4.70
CA LEU A 87 0.70 1.50 5.58
C LEU A 87 0.97 2.79 4.80
N VAL A 88 1.01 3.91 5.49
CA VAL A 88 1.40 5.20 4.90
C VAL A 88 2.88 5.44 5.19
N GLY A 89 3.64 5.76 4.15
CA GLY A 89 5.03 6.16 4.32
C GLY A 89 5.11 7.51 5.04
N ASP A 90 5.84 7.54 6.14
CA ASP A 90 6.10 8.74 6.91
C ASP A 90 7.26 9.58 6.35
N GLU A 91 7.67 10.60 7.08
CA GLU A 91 8.78 11.49 6.73
C GLU A 91 10.13 10.76 6.60
N ILE A 92 10.26 9.56 7.17
CA ILE A 92 11.48 8.74 7.11
C ILE A 92 11.43 7.80 5.90
N LEU A 93 10.31 7.12 5.68
CA LEU A 93 10.17 6.10 4.64
C LEU A 93 10.02 6.69 3.23
N GLN A 94 9.27 7.78 3.08
CA GLN A 94 9.06 8.39 1.77
C GLN A 94 10.38 8.77 1.06
N PRO A 95 11.36 9.43 1.71
CA PRO A 95 12.65 9.72 1.09
C PRO A 95 13.44 8.46 0.68
N ILE A 96 13.35 7.39 1.47
CA ILE A 96 14.00 6.13 1.15
C ILE A 96 13.43 5.56 -0.15
N PHE A 97 12.11 5.45 -0.27
CA PHE A 97 11.45 4.96 -1.48
C PHE A 97 11.74 5.82 -2.70
N GLN A 98 11.66 7.14 -2.56
CA GLN A 98 11.97 8.07 -3.65
C GLN A 98 13.43 7.96 -4.14
N ALA A 99 14.37 7.66 -3.25
CA ALA A 99 15.77 7.53 -3.57
C ALA A 99 16.06 6.35 -4.54
N PHE A 100 15.23 5.31 -4.57
CA PHE A 100 15.35 4.23 -5.55
C PHE A 100 15.17 4.72 -7.01
N TYR A 101 14.36 5.75 -7.22
CA TYR A 101 14.13 6.35 -8.53
C TYR A 101 15.20 7.36 -8.93
N ARG A 102 15.70 8.12 -7.96
CA ARG A 102 16.64 9.22 -8.19
C ARG A 102 18.11 8.77 -8.23
N ALA A 103 18.37 7.48 -8.10
CA ALA A 103 19.73 6.97 -8.10
C ALA A 103 20.45 7.23 -9.44
N PRO A 104 21.63 7.88 -9.44
CA PRO A 104 22.43 8.08 -10.64
C PRO A 104 22.76 6.75 -11.32
N GLU A 105 22.82 6.74 -12.63
CA GLU A 105 22.96 5.50 -13.40
C GLU A 105 24.25 4.75 -13.06
N GLU A 106 25.35 5.46 -12.96
CA GLU A 106 26.68 4.89 -12.68
C GLU A 106 26.77 4.23 -11.30
N THR A 107 26.05 4.74 -10.32
CA THR A 107 26.08 4.25 -8.94
C THR A 107 24.80 3.56 -8.49
N ARG A 108 23.83 3.35 -9.39
CA ARG A 108 22.47 2.87 -9.10
C ARG A 108 22.45 1.60 -8.25
N THR A 109 23.30 0.62 -8.57
CA THR A 109 23.32 -0.64 -7.83
C THR A 109 23.81 -0.46 -6.39
N ALA A 110 24.88 0.29 -6.20
CA ALA A 110 25.42 0.57 -4.86
C ALA A 110 24.42 1.40 -4.04
N TRP A 111 23.80 2.43 -4.67
CA TRP A 111 22.80 3.27 -4.05
C TRP A 111 21.60 2.46 -3.57
N ARG A 112 21.06 1.60 -4.43
CA ARG A 112 19.91 0.73 -4.08
C ARG A 112 20.24 -0.22 -2.95
N ARG A 113 21.45 -0.80 -2.91
CA ARG A 113 21.88 -1.66 -1.80
C ARG A 113 21.86 -0.92 -0.46
N VAL A 114 22.41 0.30 -0.41
CA VAL A 114 22.40 1.12 0.81
C VAL A 114 20.96 1.43 1.24
N LYS A 115 20.08 1.78 0.27
CA LYS A 115 18.69 2.10 0.58
C LYS A 115 17.87 0.89 1.03
N VAL A 116 18.16 -0.31 0.57
CA VAL A 116 17.56 -1.54 1.10
C VAL A 116 17.98 -1.77 2.56
N LEU A 117 19.24 -1.56 2.90
CA LEU A 117 19.70 -1.70 4.28
C LEU A 117 19.03 -0.68 5.21
N GLU A 118 18.96 0.56 4.78
CA GLU A 118 18.26 1.64 5.50
C GLU A 118 16.77 1.30 5.69
N LEU A 119 16.09 0.83 4.63
CA LEU A 119 14.70 0.41 4.69
C LEU A 119 14.48 -0.71 5.73
N LEU A 120 15.34 -1.73 5.73
CA LEU A 120 15.26 -2.82 6.70
C LEU A 120 15.41 -2.34 8.15
N LEU A 121 16.35 -1.41 8.40
CA LEU A 121 16.54 -0.80 9.72
C LEU A 121 15.28 -0.03 10.17
N VAL A 122 14.68 0.76 9.28
CA VAL A 122 13.47 1.52 9.60
C VAL A 122 12.30 0.58 9.85
N LEU A 123 12.05 -0.39 8.96
CA LEU A 123 10.98 -1.37 9.12
C LEU A 123 11.12 -2.19 10.41
N SER A 124 12.34 -2.53 10.81
CA SER A 124 12.56 -3.27 12.05
C SER A 124 12.10 -2.51 13.31
N ARG A 125 12.10 -1.18 13.26
CA ARG A 125 11.71 -0.31 14.38
C ARG A 125 10.27 0.19 14.31
N MET A 126 9.62 0.13 13.15
CA MET A 126 8.22 0.55 13.00
C MET A 126 7.29 -0.26 13.89
N GLU A 127 6.29 0.39 14.49
CA GLU A 127 5.21 -0.26 15.22
C GLU A 127 4.02 -0.52 14.26
N ALA A 128 4.04 -1.63 13.54
CA ALA A 128 3.01 -1.97 12.54
C ALA A 128 1.56 -2.00 13.10
N ARG A 129 1.39 -2.17 14.40
CA ARG A 129 0.05 -2.22 15.05
C ARG A 129 -0.65 -0.87 15.16
N ARG A 130 0.09 0.24 15.26
CA ARG A 130 -0.51 1.58 15.45
C ARG A 130 -1.17 2.09 14.17
N GLU A 131 -0.66 1.68 13.02
CA GLU A 131 -1.15 2.12 11.70
C GLU A 131 -2.32 1.27 11.20
N LYS A 132 -2.53 0.07 11.77
CA LYS A 132 -3.60 -0.85 11.35
C LYS A 132 -5.00 -0.24 11.45
N HIS A 133 -5.28 0.55 12.47
CA HIS A 133 -6.60 1.20 12.65
C HIS A 133 -6.86 2.31 11.62
N VAL A 134 -5.84 3.10 11.28
CA VAL A 134 -5.97 4.17 10.25
C VAL A 134 -6.18 3.54 8.88
N THR A 135 -5.51 2.44 8.61
CA THR A 135 -5.55 1.73 7.32
C THR A 135 -6.86 0.98 7.11
N GLU A 136 -7.40 0.32 8.15
CA GLU A 136 -8.71 -0.35 8.06
C GLU A 136 -9.83 0.66 7.76
N HIS A 137 -9.79 1.83 8.38
CA HIS A 137 -10.78 2.89 8.12
C HIS A 137 -10.64 3.47 6.71
N ARG A 138 -9.43 3.69 6.21
CA ARG A 138 -9.16 4.10 4.83
C ARG A 138 -9.56 3.02 3.81
N SER A 139 -9.27 1.75 4.09
CA SER A 139 -9.68 0.65 3.21
C SER A 139 -11.19 0.53 3.11
N GLN A 140 -11.93 0.71 4.20
CA GLN A 140 -13.39 0.76 4.20
C GLN A 140 -13.91 1.95 3.38
N GLN A 141 -13.35 3.14 3.56
CA GLN A 141 -13.72 4.32 2.78
C GLN A 141 -13.44 4.12 1.28
N THR A 142 -12.31 3.54 0.93
CA THR A 142 -11.95 3.22 -0.46
C THR A 142 -12.92 2.24 -1.08
N GLU A 143 -13.32 1.20 -0.35
CA GLU A 143 -14.30 0.22 -0.81
C GLU A 143 -15.70 0.85 -1.01
N ILE A 144 -16.13 1.68 -0.09
CA ILE A 144 -17.41 2.42 -0.22
C ILE A 144 -17.39 3.32 -1.45
N VAL A 145 -16.31 4.08 -1.65
CA VAL A 145 -16.17 4.98 -2.82
C VAL A 145 -16.17 4.20 -4.13
N ARG A 146 -15.57 3.00 -4.15
CA ARG A 146 -15.60 2.11 -5.31
C ARG A 146 -17.02 1.62 -5.62
N GLN A 147 -17.76 1.17 -4.61
CA GLN A 147 -19.16 0.73 -4.77
C GLN A 147 -20.04 1.86 -5.29
N ILE A 148 -19.85 3.08 -4.77
CA ILE A 148 -20.54 4.27 -5.27
C ILE A 148 -20.21 4.54 -6.74
N HIS A 149 -18.96 4.44 -7.11
CA HIS A 149 -18.51 4.63 -8.50
C HIS A 149 -19.13 3.58 -9.45
N GLU A 150 -19.14 2.31 -9.06
CA GLU A 150 -19.79 1.24 -9.84
C GLU A 150 -21.31 1.48 -9.96
N GLN A 151 -21.97 1.91 -8.88
CA GLN A 151 -23.37 2.26 -8.88
C GLN A 151 -23.66 3.42 -9.85
N LEU A 152 -22.83 4.47 -9.83
CA LEU A 152 -22.98 5.63 -10.71
C LEU A 152 -22.79 5.26 -12.19
N ILE A 153 -21.82 4.42 -12.52
CA ILE A 153 -21.61 3.95 -13.89
C ILE A 153 -22.73 3.01 -14.34
N GLY A 154 -23.20 2.12 -13.46
CA GLY A 154 -24.28 1.19 -13.76
C GLY A 154 -25.67 1.84 -13.87
N SER A 155 -25.81 3.07 -13.41
CA SER A 155 -27.10 3.79 -13.34
C SER A 155 -26.99 5.22 -13.90
N LEU A 156 -26.40 5.39 -15.08
CA LEU A 156 -26.18 6.68 -15.73
C LEU A 156 -27.46 7.51 -15.97
N GLU A 157 -28.61 6.85 -15.98
CA GLU A 157 -29.93 7.50 -16.16
C GLU A 157 -30.50 8.07 -14.85
N GLN A 158 -29.99 7.66 -13.69
CA GLN A 158 -30.46 8.13 -12.39
C GLN A 158 -29.50 9.16 -11.79
N ARG A 159 -29.95 10.38 -11.61
CA ARG A 159 -29.19 11.41 -10.86
C ARG A 159 -29.17 11.05 -9.37
N CYS A 160 -28.06 10.54 -8.90
CA CYS A 160 -27.82 10.33 -7.48
C CYS A 160 -27.28 11.62 -6.84
N SER A 161 -27.95 12.11 -5.80
CA SER A 161 -27.40 13.22 -5.02
C SER A 161 -26.37 12.72 -4.01
N ILE A 162 -25.40 13.57 -3.71
CA ILE A 162 -24.38 13.26 -2.70
C ILE A 162 -24.99 12.95 -1.33
N ASP A 163 -26.07 13.64 -0.98
CA ASP A 163 -26.80 13.40 0.29
C ASP A 163 -27.48 12.03 0.31
N ALA A 164 -28.00 11.56 -0.82
CA ALA A 164 -28.59 10.23 -0.93
C ALA A 164 -27.49 9.14 -0.77
N LEU A 165 -26.36 9.29 -1.45
CA LEU A 165 -25.23 8.38 -1.33
C LEU A 165 -24.63 8.38 0.09
N SER A 166 -24.50 9.54 0.70
CA SER A 166 -24.03 9.68 2.07
C SER A 166 -24.89 8.95 3.09
N ARG A 167 -26.22 9.03 2.93
CA ARG A 167 -27.17 8.28 3.78
C ARG A 167 -27.10 6.78 3.51
N GLN A 168 -27.06 6.39 2.25
CA GLN A 168 -27.03 4.98 1.84
C GLN A 168 -25.78 4.26 2.39
N TYR A 169 -24.64 4.92 2.34
CA TYR A 169 -23.34 4.34 2.76
C TYR A 169 -22.89 4.79 4.14
N LEU A 170 -23.75 5.49 4.91
CA LEU A 170 -23.47 5.98 6.26
C LEU A 170 -22.15 6.78 6.37
N MET A 171 -21.84 7.55 5.34
CA MET A 171 -20.62 8.35 5.24
C MET A 171 -20.96 9.84 5.22
N ASN A 172 -20.19 10.66 5.92
CA ASN A 172 -20.37 12.12 5.89
C ASN A 172 -20.15 12.66 4.46
N PRO A 173 -21.00 13.59 3.95
CA PRO A 173 -20.89 14.15 2.59
C PRO A 173 -19.51 14.72 2.26
N THR A 174 -18.88 15.41 3.21
CA THR A 174 -17.54 16.00 3.02
C THR A 174 -16.49 14.92 2.91
N THR A 175 -16.55 13.90 3.77
CA THR A 175 -15.65 12.74 3.74
C THR A 175 -15.80 11.98 2.43
N LEU A 176 -17.05 11.77 1.97
CA LEU A 176 -17.34 11.10 0.71
C LEU A 176 -16.75 11.87 -0.48
N LYS A 177 -16.98 13.19 -0.56
CA LYS A 177 -16.38 14.04 -1.61
C LYS A 177 -14.86 13.95 -1.64
N ASN A 178 -14.23 14.08 -0.47
CA ASN A 178 -12.78 14.06 -0.37
C ASN A 178 -12.23 12.70 -0.80
N ALA A 179 -12.80 11.61 -0.29
CA ALA A 179 -12.37 10.26 -0.64
C ALA A 179 -12.60 9.96 -2.13
N PHE A 180 -13.72 10.42 -2.70
CA PHE A 180 -14.02 10.26 -4.13
C PHE A 180 -13.04 11.06 -5.00
N LYS A 181 -12.78 12.31 -4.62
CA LYS A 181 -11.79 13.16 -5.30
C LYS A 181 -10.36 12.59 -5.19
N GLU A 182 -10.00 12.09 -4.04
CA GLU A 182 -8.70 11.45 -3.81
C GLU A 182 -8.54 10.19 -4.68
N MET A 183 -9.63 9.42 -4.88
CA MET A 183 -9.60 8.16 -5.62
C MET A 183 -9.72 8.34 -7.14
N TYR A 184 -10.56 9.25 -7.60
CA TYR A 184 -10.89 9.42 -9.02
C TYR A 184 -10.49 10.78 -9.61
N GLY A 185 -9.92 11.69 -8.81
CA GLY A 185 -9.48 13.01 -9.26
C GLY A 185 -10.62 14.00 -9.52
N THR A 186 -11.87 13.59 -9.40
CA THR A 186 -13.10 14.40 -9.63
C THR A 186 -14.08 14.22 -8.49
N SER A 187 -15.02 15.17 -8.34
CA SER A 187 -16.04 15.17 -7.29
C SER A 187 -17.43 15.21 -7.89
#